data_e4fe7c3ab9d0d764b12adf2e217be4a2
#
_entry.id   e4fe7c3ab9d0d764b12adf2e217be4a2
#
_cell.length_a   1.000
_cell.length_b   1.000
_cell.length_c   1.000
_cell.angle_alpha   90.00
_cell.angle_beta   90.00
_cell.angle_gamma   90.00
#
_symmetry.space_group_name_H-M   'P 1'
#
loop_
_entity.id
_entity.type
_entity.pdbx_description
1 polymer ?
#
loop_
_entity_poly.entity_id
_entity_poly.type
_entity_poly.pdbx_seq_one_letter_code
_entity_poly.pdbx_strand_id
1 'polypeptide(L)'
;NKNGIKDVYEDPSAPIEARIADLLSQMTLEEKTCQMATLYGSGRVLKDAWPTAGWSAEIWKDGIGNIDEQANGLGKFGSEISYPYANSVKNRHTVQRWFVEQTRLGIPVDFTNEGIRGLCHDRATMFPAQCGQGATWNKKLIREIAKVTADEAKALGYTNIYSPILDIAQDPRWGRVV
;
A
#
# COMPACT_ATOMS: atom_id res chain seq x y z
N ASN A 1 -6.06 7.64 19.72
CA ASN A 1 -5.10 7.11 20.68
C ASN A 1 -5.73 6.38 21.89
N LYS A 2 -7.02 6.18 21.89
CA LYS A 2 -7.79 5.44 22.93
C LYS A 2 -7.72 6.06 24.33
N ASN A 3 -7.40 7.35 24.45
CA ASN A 3 -7.39 8.08 25.72
C ASN A 3 -8.79 8.56 26.14
N GLY A 4 -9.81 8.36 25.32
CA GLY A 4 -11.19 8.80 25.57
C GLY A 4 -11.47 10.27 25.26
N ILE A 5 -10.50 10.97 24.68
CA ILE A 5 -10.59 12.37 24.25
C ILE A 5 -10.42 12.39 22.73
N LYS A 6 -11.20 13.20 22.03
CA LYS A 6 -10.99 13.46 20.62
C LYS A 6 -9.85 14.46 20.44
N ASP A 7 -8.67 13.95 20.10
CA ASP A 7 -7.51 14.81 19.84
C ASP A 7 -7.65 15.57 18.51
N VAL A 8 -6.84 16.60 18.32
CA VAL A 8 -6.91 17.43 17.09
C VAL A 8 -6.63 16.60 15.84
N TYR A 9 -5.68 15.66 15.90
CA TYR A 9 -5.36 14.81 14.75
C TYR A 9 -6.52 13.85 14.35
N GLU A 10 -7.41 13.52 15.29
CA GLU A 10 -8.58 12.67 15.07
C GLU A 10 -9.77 13.46 14.48
N ASP A 11 -9.70 14.78 14.46
CA ASP A 11 -10.75 15.63 13.92
C ASP A 11 -10.54 15.90 12.41
N PRO A 12 -11.34 15.30 11.51
CA PRO A 12 -11.20 15.52 10.08
C PRO A 12 -11.53 16.96 9.65
N SER A 13 -12.21 17.75 10.49
CA SER A 13 -12.51 19.15 10.21
C SER A 13 -11.40 20.13 10.63
N ALA A 14 -10.44 19.68 11.44
CA ALA A 14 -9.31 20.50 11.83
C ALA A 14 -8.32 20.70 10.65
N PRO A 15 -7.63 21.85 10.60
CA PRO A 15 -6.60 22.11 9.59
C PRO A 15 -5.53 21.01 9.57
N ILE A 16 -5.11 20.60 8.37
CA ILE A 16 -4.15 19.50 8.19
C ILE A 16 -2.86 19.71 8.98
N GLU A 17 -2.30 20.93 8.96
CA GLU A 17 -1.05 21.25 9.68
C GLU A 17 -1.21 21.12 11.21
N ALA A 18 -2.38 21.52 11.73
CA ALA A 18 -2.67 21.35 13.14
C ALA A 18 -2.78 19.87 13.54
N ARG A 19 -3.41 19.07 12.68
CA ARG A 19 -3.53 17.61 12.87
C ARG A 19 -2.17 16.93 12.84
N ILE A 20 -1.30 17.30 11.88
CA ILE A 20 0.06 16.77 11.77
C ILE A 20 0.89 17.14 13.00
N ALA A 21 0.87 18.42 13.42
CA ALA A 21 1.61 18.88 14.57
C ALA A 21 1.18 18.16 15.87
N ASP A 22 -0.11 18.00 16.06
CA ASP A 22 -0.67 17.30 17.20
C ASP A 22 -0.23 15.82 17.21
N LEU A 23 -0.41 15.09 16.12
CA LEU A 23 0.00 13.70 16.01
C LEU A 23 1.51 13.53 16.27
N LEU A 24 2.35 14.33 15.62
CA LEU A 24 3.81 14.28 15.78
C LEU A 24 4.25 14.55 17.21
N SER A 25 3.54 15.42 17.95
CA SER A 25 3.84 15.71 19.35
C SER A 25 3.58 14.51 20.27
N GLN A 26 2.65 13.65 19.89
CA GLN A 26 2.26 12.47 20.66
C GLN A 26 3.07 11.21 20.30
N MET A 27 3.74 11.19 19.16
CA MET A 27 4.51 10.04 18.67
C MET A 27 5.83 9.85 19.40
N THR A 28 6.15 8.61 19.76
CA THR A 28 7.50 8.22 20.18
C THR A 28 8.47 8.22 19.00
N LEU A 29 9.77 8.08 19.27
CA LEU A 29 10.78 7.99 18.22
C LEU A 29 10.59 6.70 17.38
N GLU A 30 10.26 5.60 18.05
CA GLU A 30 9.98 4.30 17.42
C GLU A 30 8.79 4.41 16.47
N GLU A 31 7.69 4.99 16.91
CA GLU A 31 6.50 5.19 16.07
C GLU A 31 6.81 6.09 14.86
N LYS A 32 7.58 7.17 15.04
CA LYS A 32 8.04 8.02 13.93
C LYS A 32 8.88 7.24 12.92
N THR A 33 9.80 6.43 13.42
CA THR A 33 10.67 5.59 12.58
C THR A 33 9.84 4.55 11.81
N CYS A 34 8.88 3.90 12.48
CA CYS A 34 7.99 2.94 11.84
C CYS A 34 7.14 3.57 10.72
N GLN A 35 6.70 4.84 10.88
CA GLN A 35 5.94 5.54 9.83
C GLN A 35 6.78 5.85 8.57
N MET A 36 8.10 5.78 8.65
CA MET A 36 9.00 5.93 7.48
C MET A 36 9.37 4.60 6.84
N ALA A 37 8.91 3.48 7.39
CA ALA A 37 9.27 2.14 6.90
C ALA A 37 8.20 1.57 5.98
N THR A 38 8.66 0.89 4.93
CA THR A 38 7.85 0.05 4.04
C THR A 38 8.25 -1.40 4.23
N LEU A 39 7.28 -2.29 4.39
CA LEU A 39 7.50 -3.72 4.51
C LEU A 39 6.71 -4.47 3.44
N TYR A 40 7.32 -5.51 2.88
CA TYR A 40 6.62 -6.40 1.96
C TYR A 40 5.56 -7.22 2.71
N GLY A 41 4.32 -7.18 2.20
CA GLY A 41 3.15 -7.78 2.85
C GLY A 41 2.99 -9.28 2.66
N SER A 42 3.82 -9.92 1.86
CA SER A 42 3.69 -11.35 1.60
C SER A 42 4.96 -12.13 1.92
N GLY A 43 4.93 -12.89 3.02
CA GLY A 43 5.88 -13.94 3.31
C GLY A 43 7.28 -13.53 3.76
N ARG A 44 7.71 -12.28 3.58
CA ARG A 44 9.01 -11.82 4.04
C ARG A 44 8.98 -11.26 5.46
N VAL A 45 7.92 -10.57 5.80
CA VAL A 45 7.80 -9.89 7.09
C VAL A 45 6.51 -10.29 7.80
N LEU A 46 5.37 -10.31 7.12
CA LEU A 46 4.15 -10.92 7.64
C LEU A 46 4.29 -12.43 7.58
N LYS A 47 4.44 -13.07 8.71
CA LYS A 47 4.45 -14.55 8.82
C LYS A 47 3.07 -15.12 8.53
N ASP A 48 2.03 -14.34 8.80
CA ASP A 48 0.63 -14.72 8.68
C ASP A 48 -0.10 -13.78 7.72
N ALA A 49 -0.98 -14.33 6.89
CA ALA A 49 -1.83 -13.57 5.98
C ALA A 49 -2.86 -12.70 6.71
N TRP A 50 -3.25 -13.11 7.92
CA TRP A 50 -4.22 -12.46 8.78
C TRP A 50 -3.60 -12.07 10.11
N PRO A 51 -4.06 -10.97 10.74
CA PRO A 51 -3.60 -10.59 12.06
C PRO A 51 -3.78 -11.70 13.08
N THR A 52 -2.75 -11.97 13.86
CA THR A 52 -2.76 -12.91 14.98
C THR A 52 -2.53 -12.19 16.30
N ALA A 53 -2.78 -12.88 17.42
CA ALA A 53 -2.49 -12.33 18.74
C ALA A 53 -1.00 -11.98 18.94
N GLY A 54 -0.11 -12.63 18.19
CA GLY A 54 1.34 -12.37 18.24
C GLY A 54 1.75 -11.01 17.64
N TRP A 55 0.94 -10.42 16.78
CA TRP A 55 1.29 -9.15 16.10
C TRP A 55 1.56 -8.00 17.07
N SER A 56 0.87 -7.96 18.20
CA SER A 56 1.09 -6.93 19.23
C SER A 56 2.46 -7.00 19.92
N ALA A 57 3.16 -8.14 19.81
CA ALA A 57 4.51 -8.33 20.34
C ALA A 57 5.60 -8.25 19.26
N GLU A 58 5.22 -8.16 17.98
CA GLU A 58 6.14 -8.09 16.85
C GLU A 58 6.48 -6.65 16.48
N ILE A 59 7.17 -6.49 15.35
CA ILE A 59 7.62 -5.17 14.84
C ILE A 59 6.46 -4.22 14.51
N TRP A 60 5.25 -4.74 14.36
CA TRP A 60 4.04 -3.97 14.09
C TRP A 60 3.47 -3.22 15.28
N LYS A 61 3.89 -3.55 16.49
CA LYS A 61 3.33 -2.96 17.74
C LYS A 61 3.32 -1.45 17.75
N ASP A 62 4.30 -0.82 17.10
CA ASP A 62 4.45 0.64 16.99
C ASP A 62 3.85 1.21 15.69
N GLY A 63 3.11 0.37 14.94
CA GLY A 63 2.58 0.71 13.63
C GLY A 63 3.59 0.53 12.51
N ILE A 64 3.20 0.90 11.29
CA ILE A 64 4.04 0.89 10.10
C ILE A 64 3.50 1.92 9.10
N GLY A 65 4.36 2.60 8.34
CA GLY A 65 3.92 3.58 7.35
C GLY A 65 3.27 2.92 6.14
N ASN A 66 3.86 1.83 5.64
CA ASN A 66 3.43 1.23 4.40
C ASN A 66 3.62 -0.29 4.39
N ILE A 67 2.66 -1.00 3.79
CA ILE A 67 2.77 -2.41 3.43
C ILE A 67 2.69 -2.52 1.92
N ASP A 68 3.76 -3.02 1.31
CA ASP A 68 3.90 -3.15 -0.13
C ASP A 68 3.53 -4.56 -0.61
N GLU A 69 2.96 -4.64 -1.80
CA GLU A 69 2.62 -5.88 -2.50
C GLU A 69 1.76 -6.87 -1.69
N GLN A 70 0.94 -6.38 -0.80
CA GLN A 70 0.05 -7.25 -0.05
C GLN A 70 -0.98 -7.92 -0.97
N ALA A 71 -0.99 -9.24 -0.97
CA ALA A 71 -1.94 -10.05 -1.72
C ALA A 71 -1.85 -9.90 -3.24
N ASN A 72 -0.68 -9.62 -3.78
CA ASN A 72 -0.49 -9.53 -5.24
C ASN A 72 -0.27 -10.87 -5.96
N GLY A 73 -0.34 -11.99 -5.24
CA GLY A 73 -0.19 -13.33 -5.82
C GLY A 73 1.23 -13.90 -5.82
N LEU A 74 2.23 -13.09 -5.54
CA LEU A 74 3.65 -13.50 -5.67
C LEU A 74 4.24 -14.17 -4.42
N GLY A 75 3.55 -14.16 -3.30
CA GLY A 75 4.05 -14.69 -2.05
C GLY A 75 3.34 -15.94 -1.54
N LYS A 76 3.80 -16.46 -0.41
CA LYS A 76 3.23 -17.62 0.28
C LYS A 76 1.71 -17.54 0.48
N PHE A 77 1.19 -16.33 0.70
CA PHE A 77 -0.22 -16.08 0.98
C PHE A 77 -0.98 -15.54 -0.23
N GLY A 78 -0.31 -15.26 -1.36
CA GLY A 78 -0.91 -14.61 -2.50
C GLY A 78 -2.10 -15.36 -3.08
N SER A 79 -1.97 -16.67 -3.31
CA SER A 79 -3.04 -17.51 -3.85
C SER A 79 -4.25 -17.63 -2.92
N GLU A 80 -4.05 -17.53 -1.61
CA GLU A 80 -5.10 -17.66 -0.60
C GLU A 80 -5.90 -16.37 -0.45
N ILE A 81 -5.23 -15.22 -0.50
CA ILE A 81 -5.83 -13.92 -0.23
C ILE A 81 -6.03 -13.05 -1.47
N SER A 82 -5.45 -13.41 -2.63
CA SER A 82 -5.61 -12.62 -3.85
C SER A 82 -6.95 -12.85 -4.55
N TYR A 83 -7.48 -14.07 -4.49
CA TYR A 83 -8.71 -14.44 -5.16
C TYR A 83 -9.59 -15.40 -4.32
N PRO A 84 -10.93 -15.29 -4.36
CA PRO A 84 -11.71 -14.26 -5.06
C PRO A 84 -11.44 -12.84 -4.53
N TYR A 85 -11.69 -11.83 -5.34
CA TYR A 85 -11.39 -10.42 -4.99
C TYR A 85 -11.94 -9.99 -3.60
N ALA A 86 -13.07 -10.56 -3.20
CA ALA A 86 -13.63 -10.34 -1.86
C ALA A 86 -12.66 -10.72 -0.73
N ASN A 87 -11.86 -11.79 -0.91
CA ASN A 87 -10.84 -12.17 0.07
C ASN A 87 -9.71 -11.14 0.12
N SER A 88 -9.32 -10.62 -1.03
CA SER A 88 -8.29 -9.60 -1.17
C SER A 88 -8.68 -8.31 -0.42
N VAL A 89 -9.89 -7.82 -0.66
CA VAL A 89 -10.43 -6.65 0.03
C VAL A 89 -10.61 -6.91 1.53
N LYS A 90 -11.18 -8.06 1.89
CA LYS A 90 -11.37 -8.46 3.29
C LYS A 90 -10.05 -8.53 4.05
N ASN A 91 -9.01 -9.05 3.42
CA ASN A 91 -7.68 -9.14 4.02
C ASN A 91 -7.14 -7.74 4.35
N ARG A 92 -7.10 -6.82 3.37
CA ARG A 92 -6.63 -5.45 3.60
C ARG A 92 -7.45 -4.71 4.63
N HIS A 93 -8.77 -4.82 4.59
CA HIS A 93 -9.64 -4.23 5.62
C HIS A 93 -9.33 -4.79 7.02
N THR A 94 -9.09 -6.10 7.14
CA THR A 94 -8.79 -6.73 8.41
C THR A 94 -7.44 -6.28 8.95
N VAL A 95 -6.42 -6.22 8.08
CA VAL A 95 -5.10 -5.71 8.44
C VAL A 95 -5.17 -4.23 8.81
N GLN A 96 -5.86 -3.40 8.02
CA GLN A 96 -6.06 -1.97 8.33
C GLN A 96 -6.74 -1.77 9.68
N ARG A 97 -7.82 -2.51 9.93
CA ARG A 97 -8.53 -2.46 11.21
C ARG A 97 -7.62 -2.81 12.38
N TRP A 98 -6.76 -3.82 12.20
CA TRP A 98 -5.79 -4.19 13.23
C TRP A 98 -4.87 -3.01 13.59
N PHE A 99 -4.27 -2.33 12.60
CA PHE A 99 -3.43 -1.16 12.86
C PHE A 99 -4.18 -0.04 13.55
N VAL A 100 -5.39 0.26 13.12
CA VAL A 100 -6.23 1.30 13.74
C VAL A 100 -6.65 0.93 15.15
N GLU A 101 -7.02 -0.33 15.39
CA GLU A 101 -7.61 -0.75 16.67
C GLU A 101 -6.56 -1.27 17.68
N GLN A 102 -5.44 -1.82 17.25
CA GLN A 102 -4.48 -2.48 18.13
C GLN A 102 -3.21 -1.67 18.40
N THR A 103 -2.82 -0.74 17.53
CA THR A 103 -1.69 0.15 17.81
C THR A 103 -2.10 1.34 18.68
N ARG A 104 -1.14 1.94 19.39
CA ARG A 104 -1.41 2.99 20.37
C ARG A 104 -2.09 4.23 19.79
N LEU A 105 -1.59 4.74 18.67
CA LEU A 105 -2.10 5.95 18.03
C LEU A 105 -3.17 5.68 16.96
N GLY A 106 -3.37 4.42 16.57
CA GLY A 106 -4.36 4.05 15.58
C GLY A 106 -4.12 4.63 14.20
N ILE A 107 -2.85 4.84 13.81
CA ILE A 107 -2.50 5.40 12.51
C ILE A 107 -2.78 4.35 11.43
N PRO A 108 -3.58 4.68 10.40
CA PRO A 108 -3.81 3.78 9.28
C PRO A 108 -2.53 3.48 8.51
N VAL A 109 -2.39 2.25 8.02
CA VAL A 109 -1.28 1.85 7.15
C VAL A 109 -1.61 2.18 5.69
N ASP A 110 -0.60 2.60 4.93
CA ASP A 110 -0.70 2.74 3.48
C ASP A 110 -0.48 1.38 2.79
N PHE A 111 -1.29 1.03 1.80
CA PHE A 111 -1.13 -0.19 1.01
C PHE A 111 -0.68 0.16 -0.40
N THR A 112 0.54 -0.22 -0.73
CA THR A 112 1.10 0.02 -2.06
C THR A 112 1.19 -1.25 -2.88
N ASN A 113 1.26 -1.08 -4.18
CA ASN A 113 1.52 -2.15 -5.13
C ASN A 113 2.19 -1.60 -6.40
N GLU A 114 2.77 -2.49 -7.18
CA GLU A 114 3.29 -2.19 -8.50
C GLU A 114 2.15 -1.98 -9.51
N GLY A 115 2.37 -1.09 -10.49
CA GLY A 115 1.38 -0.76 -11.51
C GLY A 115 1.98 -0.50 -12.90
N ILE A 116 3.18 -1.00 -13.17
CA ILE A 116 3.97 -0.68 -14.37
C ILE A 116 3.28 -1.12 -15.67
N ARG A 117 2.60 -2.27 -15.64
CA ARG A 117 1.90 -2.87 -16.78
C ARG A 117 0.45 -3.20 -16.44
N GLY A 118 -0.21 -2.34 -15.72
CA GLY A 118 -1.44 -2.61 -14.99
C GLY A 118 -1.12 -2.96 -13.54
N LEU A 119 -2.14 -3.08 -12.71
CA LEU A 119 -1.95 -3.45 -11.31
C LEU A 119 -1.28 -4.82 -11.18
N CYS A 120 -0.24 -4.92 -10.36
CA CYS A 120 0.43 -6.19 -10.08
C CYS A 120 -0.47 -7.11 -9.23
N HIS A 121 -1.38 -7.77 -9.91
CA HIS A 121 -2.29 -8.75 -9.34
C HIS A 121 -2.64 -9.78 -10.42
N ASP A 122 -2.64 -11.05 -10.06
CA ASP A 122 -2.79 -12.18 -11.00
C ASP A 122 -4.11 -12.21 -11.80
N ARG A 123 -5.08 -11.40 -11.41
CA ARG A 123 -6.39 -11.26 -12.08
C ARG A 123 -6.70 -9.84 -12.55
N ALA A 124 -5.76 -8.92 -12.42
CA ALA A 124 -5.92 -7.55 -12.93
C ALA A 124 -5.66 -7.48 -14.44
N THR A 125 -6.06 -6.37 -15.06
CA THR A 125 -5.82 -6.13 -16.48
C THR A 125 -4.33 -5.91 -16.73
N MET A 126 -3.75 -6.76 -17.60
CA MET A 126 -2.36 -6.62 -18.03
C MET A 126 -2.28 -5.78 -19.31
N PHE A 127 -1.35 -4.81 -19.30
CA PHE A 127 -1.05 -3.97 -20.45
C PHE A 127 0.34 -4.25 -21.01
N PRO A 128 0.65 -3.87 -22.26
CA PRO A 128 1.99 -3.95 -22.82
C PRO A 128 3.02 -3.18 -21.99
N ALA A 129 4.31 -3.51 -22.16
CA ALA A 129 5.41 -2.73 -21.58
C ALA A 129 5.38 -1.26 -22.06
N GLN A 130 6.00 -0.35 -21.31
CA GLN A 130 5.99 1.09 -21.62
C GLN A 130 6.53 1.42 -23.00
N CYS A 131 7.54 0.69 -23.48
CA CYS A 131 8.04 0.85 -24.86
C CYS A 131 6.95 0.54 -25.90
N GLY A 132 6.14 -0.51 -25.70
CA GLY A 132 5.00 -0.82 -26.55
C GLY A 132 3.87 0.19 -26.43
N GLN A 133 3.57 0.64 -25.22
CA GLN A 133 2.60 1.70 -24.99
C GLN A 133 3.04 3.00 -25.67
N GLY A 134 4.31 3.41 -25.51
CA GLY A 134 4.87 4.60 -26.12
C GLY A 134 4.87 4.57 -27.65
N ALA A 135 5.12 3.39 -28.25
CA ALA A 135 5.09 3.19 -29.70
C ALA A 135 3.72 3.47 -30.33
N THR A 136 2.65 3.51 -29.56
CA THR A 136 1.32 3.89 -30.04
C THR A 136 1.20 5.38 -30.37
N TRP A 137 2.06 6.24 -29.82
CA TRP A 137 2.00 7.72 -29.89
C TRP A 137 0.62 8.29 -29.48
N ASN A 138 -0.15 7.53 -28.72
CA ASN A 138 -1.52 7.84 -28.34
C ASN A 138 -1.64 8.20 -26.85
N LYS A 139 -1.46 9.49 -26.53
CA LYS A 139 -1.55 10.00 -25.17
C LYS A 139 -2.91 9.73 -24.49
N LYS A 140 -4.01 9.66 -25.27
CA LYS A 140 -5.33 9.35 -24.73
C LYS A 140 -5.38 7.89 -24.24
N LEU A 141 -4.86 6.96 -25.03
CA LEU A 141 -4.75 5.56 -24.64
C LEU A 141 -3.94 5.38 -23.36
N ILE A 142 -2.78 6.04 -23.25
CA ILE A 142 -1.95 5.97 -22.03
C ILE A 142 -2.72 6.46 -20.79
N ARG A 143 -3.50 7.53 -20.93
CA ARG A 143 -4.34 8.02 -19.83
C ARG A 143 -5.44 7.02 -19.44
N GLU A 144 -6.03 6.34 -20.40
CA GLU A 144 -7.04 5.31 -20.16
C GLU A 144 -6.44 4.08 -19.48
N ILE A 145 -5.24 3.65 -19.88
CA ILE A 145 -4.48 2.58 -19.21
C ILE A 145 -4.22 2.94 -17.74
N ALA A 146 -3.73 4.14 -17.47
CA ALA A 146 -3.48 4.61 -16.11
C ALA A 146 -4.77 4.65 -15.28
N LYS A 147 -5.90 5.07 -15.89
CA LYS A 147 -7.19 5.08 -15.23
C LYS A 147 -7.67 3.68 -14.86
N VAL A 148 -7.58 2.72 -15.76
CA VAL A 148 -7.97 1.32 -15.46
C VAL A 148 -7.11 0.77 -14.33
N THR A 149 -5.78 0.97 -14.39
CA THR A 149 -4.86 0.54 -13.33
C THR A 149 -5.24 1.13 -11.97
N ALA A 150 -5.56 2.43 -11.92
CA ALA A 150 -5.95 3.11 -10.69
C ALA A 150 -7.32 2.65 -10.17
N ASP A 151 -8.30 2.45 -11.06
CA ASP A 151 -9.63 2.00 -10.70
C ASP A 151 -9.58 0.56 -10.11
N GLU A 152 -8.80 -0.34 -10.72
CA GLU A 152 -8.60 -1.70 -10.21
C GLU A 152 -7.87 -1.69 -8.86
N ALA A 153 -6.82 -0.90 -8.72
CA ALA A 153 -6.09 -0.75 -7.46
C ALA A 153 -7.00 -0.26 -6.34
N LYS A 154 -7.77 0.79 -6.60
CA LYS A 154 -8.72 1.35 -5.64
C LYS A 154 -9.81 0.34 -5.27
N ALA A 155 -10.34 -0.39 -6.24
CA ALA A 155 -11.37 -1.42 -6.00
C ALA A 155 -10.84 -2.55 -5.11
N LEU A 156 -9.54 -2.87 -5.19
CA LEU A 156 -8.88 -3.86 -4.36
C LEU A 156 -8.37 -3.30 -3.02
N GLY A 157 -8.50 -1.99 -2.78
CA GLY A 157 -8.14 -1.36 -1.51
C GLY A 157 -6.67 -0.93 -1.39
N TYR A 158 -5.94 -0.85 -2.51
CA TYR A 158 -4.64 -0.20 -2.53
C TYR A 158 -4.80 1.31 -2.51
N THR A 159 -3.93 1.99 -1.81
CA THR A 159 -3.97 3.44 -1.61
C THR A 159 -2.91 4.16 -2.43
N ASN A 160 -1.87 3.43 -2.86
CA ASN A 160 -0.78 3.97 -3.64
C ASN A 160 -0.25 2.94 -4.66
N ILE A 161 0.23 3.40 -5.81
CA ILE A 161 0.76 2.56 -6.90
C ILE A 161 2.11 3.10 -7.36
N TYR A 162 3.12 2.22 -7.39
CA TYR A 162 4.43 2.51 -7.95
C TYR A 162 4.39 2.47 -9.48
N SER A 163 4.02 3.58 -10.10
CA SER A 163 3.90 3.71 -11.54
C SER A 163 3.75 5.18 -11.95
N PRO A 164 4.22 5.57 -13.13
CA PRO A 164 5.03 4.81 -14.09
C PRO A 164 6.54 4.81 -13.73
N ILE A 165 7.34 3.97 -14.41
CA ILE A 165 8.80 4.13 -14.41
C ILE A 165 9.13 5.39 -15.21
N LEU A 166 9.78 6.36 -14.56
CA LEU A 166 10.09 7.68 -15.14
C LEU A 166 11.51 7.81 -15.66
N ASP A 167 12.32 6.77 -15.48
CA ASP A 167 13.70 6.78 -15.90
C ASP A 167 13.83 6.79 -17.42
N ILE A 168 14.82 7.54 -17.93
CA ILE A 168 15.14 7.56 -19.35
C ILE A 168 16.17 6.47 -19.60
N ALA A 169 15.82 5.47 -20.40
CA ALA A 169 16.71 4.39 -20.78
C ALA A 169 17.80 4.90 -21.72
N GLN A 170 19.02 5.11 -21.19
CA GLN A 170 20.20 5.55 -21.96
C GLN A 170 21.20 4.42 -22.21
N ASP A 171 21.15 3.35 -21.42
CA ASP A 171 22.08 2.23 -21.50
C ASP A 171 21.30 0.90 -21.46
N PRO A 172 21.51 0.01 -22.47
CA PRO A 172 20.77 -1.25 -22.56
C PRO A 172 21.11 -2.24 -21.44
N ARG A 173 22.18 -2.00 -20.67
CA ARG A 173 22.54 -2.83 -19.51
C ARG A 173 21.66 -2.52 -18.29
N TRP A 174 20.94 -1.42 -18.28
CA TRP A 174 20.00 -1.12 -17.21
C TRP A 174 18.81 -2.10 -17.23
N GLY A 175 18.53 -2.74 -16.10
CA GLY A 175 17.60 -3.86 -16.01
C GLY A 175 16.12 -3.52 -16.22
N ARG A 176 15.78 -2.24 -16.41
CA ARG A 176 14.40 -1.77 -16.63
C ARG A 176 14.18 -1.06 -17.96
N VAL A 177 14.97 -1.39 -18.96
CA VAL A 177 14.83 -0.93 -20.35
C VAL A 177 13.67 -1.67 -21.04
N VAL A 178 12.47 -1.69 -20.49
CA VAL A 178 11.32 -2.49 -20.97
C VAL A 178 10.04 -1.66 -20.97
#